data_c65f47a367c1dc7af62e47fd0d241966
#
_entry.id   c65f47a367c1dc7af62e47fd0d241966
#
_cell.length_a   1.000
_cell.length_b   1.000
_cell.length_c   1.000
_cell.angle_alpha   90.00
_cell.angle_beta   90.00
_cell.angle_gamma   90.00
#
_symmetry.space_group_name_H-M   'P 1'
#
loop_
_entity.id
_entity.type
_entity.pdbx_description
1 polymer ?
#
loop_
_entity_poly.entity_id
_entity_poly.type
_entity_poly.pdbx_seq_one_letter_code
_entity_poly.pdbx_strand_id
1 'polypeptide(L)'
;MIYDNRPIGVFDSGVGGISVLRELTSIMPNENYIYFGDSLNAPYGTRPLDEVRELTFHTAGYLIGMGCKCLVIACNTATTAAVRALRARYEDVPVIGIEPALKPAVLHKPHGRVLVLATAVTLHEEKFHRLMARYENDADIFTLACPGIVEFVERGIIEGEELTEYLKQLLRDYIDNPPDAVVLGCTHYPFVRKAIDSVLGGHAEIFDGGNGTARETGHQLKLHDLCASPDSSGNVTILNSKPEMIPISEWLLKLPIE
;
A
#
# COMPACT_ATOMS: atom_id res chain seq x y z
N MET A 1 -16.41 -8.01 -27.48
CA MET A 1 -15.24 -7.71 -26.61
C MET A 1 -14.67 -9.04 -26.16
N ILE A 2 -13.35 -9.18 -26.16
CA ILE A 2 -12.68 -10.35 -25.58
C ILE A 2 -12.46 -10.01 -24.11
N TYR A 3 -12.91 -10.88 -23.21
CA TYR A 3 -12.71 -10.71 -21.76
C TYR A 3 -11.58 -11.63 -21.29
N ASP A 4 -10.84 -11.20 -20.30
CA ASP A 4 -9.75 -11.97 -19.69
C ASP A 4 -10.03 -12.21 -18.20
N ASN A 5 -10.46 -13.42 -17.84
CA ASN A 5 -10.80 -13.80 -16.47
C ASN A 5 -9.58 -14.34 -15.67
N ARG A 6 -8.36 -14.26 -16.23
CA ARG A 6 -7.15 -14.57 -15.45
C ARG A 6 -7.03 -13.60 -14.26
N PRO A 7 -6.40 -14.02 -13.15
CA PRO A 7 -6.35 -13.20 -11.95
C PRO A 7 -5.39 -12.01 -12.08
N ILE A 8 -5.64 -10.98 -11.28
CA ILE A 8 -4.69 -9.91 -10.95
C ILE A 8 -3.84 -10.41 -9.78
N GLY A 9 -2.52 -10.43 -9.93
CA GLY A 9 -1.59 -10.72 -8.83
C GLY A 9 -1.36 -9.47 -7.98
N VAL A 10 -1.64 -9.55 -6.69
CA VAL A 10 -1.40 -8.46 -5.72
C VAL A 10 -0.34 -8.92 -4.73
N PHE A 11 0.73 -8.17 -4.61
CA PHE A 11 1.87 -8.52 -3.78
C PHE A 11 2.17 -7.47 -2.71
N ASP A 12 2.43 -7.93 -1.50
CA ASP A 12 2.96 -7.12 -0.39
C ASP A 12 4.01 -7.88 0.41
N SER A 13 4.81 -7.17 1.20
CA SER A 13 5.79 -7.76 2.12
C SER A 13 5.16 -8.51 3.30
N GLY A 14 3.87 -8.36 3.55
CA GLY A 14 3.18 -8.95 4.69
C GLY A 14 1.67 -8.96 4.50
N VAL A 15 0.92 -8.60 5.55
CA VAL A 15 -0.55 -8.50 5.51
C VAL A 15 -1.03 -7.09 5.12
N GLY A 16 -0.14 -6.10 5.10
CA GLY A 16 -0.49 -4.69 4.86
C GLY A 16 -1.17 -4.45 3.52
N GLY A 17 -0.74 -5.13 2.46
CA GLY A 17 -1.30 -4.98 1.11
C GLY A 17 -2.76 -5.41 0.98
N ILE A 18 -3.35 -6.03 1.99
CA ILE A 18 -4.80 -6.25 2.08
C ILE A 18 -5.56 -4.91 2.04
N SER A 19 -4.99 -3.82 2.53
CA SER A 19 -5.56 -2.47 2.40
C SER A 19 -5.77 -2.08 0.93
N VAL A 20 -4.80 -2.37 0.08
CA VAL A 20 -4.89 -2.12 -1.38
C VAL A 20 -5.84 -3.12 -2.05
N LEU A 21 -5.81 -4.39 -1.64
CA LEU A 21 -6.70 -5.42 -2.16
C LEU A 21 -8.18 -5.07 -1.92
N ARG A 22 -8.51 -4.49 -0.77
CA ARG A 22 -9.87 -4.00 -0.44
C ARG A 22 -10.34 -2.94 -1.43
N GLU A 23 -9.50 -1.97 -1.75
CA GLU A 23 -9.81 -0.96 -2.76
C GLU A 23 -9.98 -1.56 -4.16
N LEU A 24 -9.11 -2.51 -4.54
CA LEU A 24 -9.20 -3.22 -5.81
C LEU A 24 -10.53 -3.98 -5.94
N THR A 25 -10.89 -4.77 -4.93
CA THR A 25 -12.14 -5.55 -4.94
C THR A 25 -13.38 -4.67 -4.88
N SER A 26 -13.33 -3.52 -4.23
CA SER A 26 -14.43 -2.53 -4.21
C SER A 26 -14.66 -1.87 -5.57
N ILE A 27 -13.57 -1.49 -6.26
CA ILE A 27 -13.65 -0.79 -7.56
C ILE A 27 -13.89 -1.77 -8.71
N MET A 28 -13.33 -2.96 -8.64
CA MET A 28 -13.40 -3.98 -9.69
C MET A 28 -13.88 -5.33 -9.14
N PRO A 29 -15.15 -5.44 -8.69
CA PRO A 29 -15.66 -6.65 -8.03
C PRO A 29 -15.79 -7.86 -8.96
N ASN A 30 -15.72 -7.66 -10.27
CA ASN A 30 -15.80 -8.73 -11.26
C ASN A 30 -14.46 -9.39 -11.58
N GLU A 31 -13.35 -8.81 -11.09
CA GLU A 31 -12.00 -9.34 -11.32
C GLU A 31 -11.65 -10.47 -10.34
N ASN A 32 -10.81 -11.40 -10.81
CA ASN A 32 -10.20 -12.40 -9.95
C ASN A 32 -8.87 -11.88 -9.40
N TYR A 33 -8.56 -12.23 -8.15
CA TYR A 33 -7.35 -11.78 -7.47
C TYR A 33 -6.60 -12.94 -6.83
N ILE A 34 -5.28 -12.93 -6.93
CA ILE A 34 -4.38 -13.72 -6.09
C ILE A 34 -3.53 -12.73 -5.28
N TYR A 35 -3.78 -12.68 -3.98
CA TYR A 35 -2.95 -11.94 -3.05
C TYR A 35 -1.81 -12.81 -2.55
N PHE A 36 -0.59 -12.30 -2.52
CA PHE A 36 0.56 -12.93 -1.89
C PHE A 36 1.22 -11.99 -0.89
N GLY A 37 1.21 -12.36 0.39
CA GLY A 37 1.95 -11.68 1.45
C GLY A 37 3.27 -12.42 1.75
N ASP A 38 4.40 -11.70 1.70
CA ASP A 38 5.70 -12.29 2.03
C ASP A 38 6.09 -12.09 3.50
N SER A 39 5.21 -12.51 4.42
CA SER A 39 5.39 -12.32 5.87
C SER A 39 6.63 -13.03 6.43
N LEU A 40 7.16 -14.05 5.76
CA LEU A 40 8.41 -14.71 6.16
C LEU A 40 9.59 -13.73 6.12
N ASN A 41 9.59 -12.84 5.15
CA ASN A 41 10.65 -11.85 4.92
C ASN A 41 10.28 -10.44 5.40
N ALA A 42 9.09 -10.25 5.98
CA ALA A 42 8.67 -8.97 6.57
C ALA A 42 9.54 -8.59 7.80
N PRO A 43 9.73 -7.29 8.09
CA PRO A 43 9.33 -6.14 7.29
C PRO A 43 10.37 -5.77 6.22
N TYR A 44 9.93 -5.42 5.01
CA TYR A 44 10.84 -4.96 3.94
C TYR A 44 11.45 -3.57 4.23
N GLY A 45 10.78 -2.77 5.03
CA GLY A 45 11.19 -1.39 5.33
C GLY A 45 12.46 -1.25 6.18
N THR A 46 13.07 -2.35 6.61
CA THR A 46 14.34 -2.38 7.36
C THR A 46 15.45 -3.16 6.64
N ARG A 47 15.15 -3.72 5.44
CA ARG A 47 16.10 -4.52 4.66
C ARG A 47 16.89 -3.68 3.67
N PRO A 48 18.08 -4.14 3.25
CA PRO A 48 18.80 -3.55 2.12
C PRO A 48 17.95 -3.57 0.84
N LEU A 49 18.04 -2.50 0.04
CA LEU A 49 17.20 -2.33 -1.15
C LEU A 49 17.40 -3.44 -2.19
N ASP A 50 18.63 -3.91 -2.37
CA ASP A 50 18.92 -5.00 -3.32
C ASP A 50 18.27 -6.33 -2.89
N GLU A 51 18.26 -6.63 -1.59
CA GLU A 51 17.54 -7.78 -1.05
C GLU A 51 16.03 -7.67 -1.29
N VAL A 52 15.45 -6.49 -1.03
CA VAL A 52 14.02 -6.24 -1.32
C VAL A 52 13.73 -6.41 -2.80
N ARG A 53 14.63 -5.97 -3.67
CA ARG A 53 14.50 -6.14 -5.12
C ARG A 53 14.45 -7.61 -5.51
N GLU A 54 15.36 -8.44 -5.01
CA GLU A 54 15.42 -9.88 -5.28
C GLU A 54 14.14 -10.58 -4.81
N LEU A 55 13.71 -10.33 -3.57
CA LEU A 55 12.46 -10.87 -3.01
C LEU A 55 11.25 -10.48 -3.87
N THR A 56 11.20 -9.22 -4.31
CA THR A 56 10.12 -8.70 -5.16
C THR A 56 10.10 -9.39 -6.53
N PHE A 57 11.28 -9.59 -7.15
CA PHE A 57 11.37 -10.33 -8.42
C PHE A 57 10.94 -11.78 -8.28
N HIS A 58 11.33 -12.44 -7.19
CA HIS A 58 10.92 -13.82 -6.91
C HIS A 58 9.40 -13.94 -6.83
N THR A 59 8.76 -13.08 -6.04
CA THR A 59 7.30 -13.09 -5.86
C THR A 59 6.55 -12.69 -7.12
N ALA A 60 7.04 -11.69 -7.86
CA ALA A 60 6.46 -11.32 -9.15
C ALA A 60 6.51 -12.49 -10.15
N GLY A 61 7.65 -13.19 -10.25
CA GLY A 61 7.80 -14.37 -11.07
C GLY A 61 6.85 -15.51 -10.67
N TYR A 62 6.66 -15.72 -9.36
CA TYR A 62 5.70 -16.70 -8.83
C TYR A 62 4.26 -16.38 -9.26
N LEU A 63 3.80 -15.15 -9.08
CA LEU A 63 2.45 -14.72 -9.48
C LEU A 63 2.23 -14.80 -10.99
N ILE A 64 3.22 -14.43 -11.79
CA ILE A 64 3.16 -14.59 -13.27
C ILE A 64 3.09 -16.07 -13.63
N GLY A 65 3.88 -16.92 -12.98
CA GLY A 65 3.83 -18.37 -13.15
C GLY A 65 2.48 -19.00 -12.81
N MET A 66 1.69 -18.36 -11.94
CA MET A 66 0.29 -18.71 -11.65
C MET A 66 -0.71 -18.18 -12.69
N GLY A 67 -0.25 -17.54 -13.76
CA GLY A 67 -1.08 -17.03 -14.84
C GLY A 67 -1.72 -15.65 -14.57
N CYS A 68 -1.18 -14.86 -13.64
CA CYS A 68 -1.68 -13.50 -13.42
C CYS A 68 -1.50 -12.63 -14.67
N LYS A 69 -2.57 -11.95 -15.09
CA LYS A 69 -2.61 -11.05 -16.26
C LYS A 69 -2.04 -9.65 -15.99
N CYS A 70 -1.92 -9.28 -14.72
CA CYS A 70 -1.49 -7.98 -14.24
C CYS A 70 -0.86 -8.15 -12.85
N LEU A 71 0.13 -7.33 -12.51
CA LEU A 71 0.75 -7.30 -11.19
C LEU A 71 0.51 -5.95 -10.51
N VAL A 72 0.06 -5.98 -9.26
CA VAL A 72 -0.03 -4.84 -8.35
C VAL A 72 0.97 -5.03 -7.22
N ILE A 73 2.00 -4.19 -7.19
CA ILE A 73 2.98 -4.15 -6.10
C ILE A 73 2.43 -3.20 -5.05
N ALA A 74 1.73 -3.76 -4.06
CA ALA A 74 1.06 -2.99 -3.01
C ALA A 74 2.04 -2.40 -1.99
N CYS A 75 3.18 -3.05 -1.74
CA CYS A 75 4.22 -2.56 -0.83
C CYS A 75 4.95 -1.33 -1.40
N ASN A 76 4.97 -0.19 -0.66
CA ASN A 76 5.70 1.01 -1.06
C ASN A 76 7.21 0.76 -1.19
N THR A 77 7.80 0.02 -0.25
CA THR A 77 9.22 -0.33 -0.25
C THR A 77 9.58 -1.21 -1.46
N ALA A 78 8.78 -2.25 -1.75
CA ALA A 78 8.96 -3.11 -2.92
C ALA A 78 8.78 -2.34 -4.24
N THR A 79 7.79 -1.43 -4.31
CA THR A 79 7.57 -0.55 -5.46
C THR A 79 8.81 0.29 -5.74
N THR A 80 9.37 0.91 -4.71
CA THR A 80 10.59 1.71 -4.83
C THR A 80 11.77 0.88 -5.33
N ALA A 81 11.96 -0.32 -4.78
CA ALA A 81 13.08 -1.21 -5.09
C ALA A 81 13.03 -1.79 -6.51
N ALA A 82 11.85 -2.15 -7.03
CA ALA A 82 11.77 -3.06 -8.17
C ALA A 82 10.81 -2.68 -9.30
N VAL A 83 9.82 -1.79 -9.11
CA VAL A 83 8.75 -1.59 -10.11
C VAL A 83 9.25 -1.24 -11.50
N ARG A 84 10.27 -0.38 -11.60
CA ARG A 84 10.86 0.01 -12.89
C ARG A 84 11.52 -1.17 -13.62
N ALA A 85 12.26 -1.98 -12.88
CA ALA A 85 12.94 -3.15 -13.43
C ALA A 85 11.95 -4.28 -13.77
N LEU A 86 10.86 -4.44 -12.98
CA LEU A 86 9.78 -5.37 -13.29
C LEU A 86 9.06 -5.00 -14.60
N ARG A 87 8.76 -3.71 -14.81
CA ARG A 87 8.16 -3.23 -16.08
C ARG A 87 9.05 -3.51 -17.28
N ALA A 88 10.37 -3.37 -17.13
CA ALA A 88 11.32 -3.69 -18.21
C ALA A 88 11.48 -5.20 -18.46
N ARG A 89 11.23 -6.04 -17.43
CA ARG A 89 11.31 -7.50 -17.56
C ARG A 89 10.04 -8.14 -18.12
N TYR A 90 8.88 -7.59 -17.78
CA TYR A 90 7.57 -8.14 -18.11
C TYR A 90 6.77 -7.14 -18.94
N GLU A 91 7.25 -6.89 -20.19
CA GLU A 91 6.71 -5.86 -21.08
C GLU A 91 5.25 -6.12 -21.46
N ASP A 92 4.85 -7.40 -21.53
CA ASP A 92 3.47 -7.82 -21.90
C ASP A 92 2.51 -7.89 -20.70
N VAL A 93 3.01 -7.63 -19.46
CA VAL A 93 2.20 -7.70 -18.24
C VAL A 93 2.19 -6.32 -17.58
N PRO A 94 1.03 -5.66 -17.46
CA PRO A 94 0.96 -4.40 -16.74
C PRO A 94 1.42 -4.56 -15.28
N VAL A 95 2.39 -3.74 -14.86
CA VAL A 95 2.91 -3.71 -13.49
C VAL A 95 2.60 -2.36 -12.87
N ILE A 96 1.71 -2.37 -11.89
CA ILE A 96 1.28 -1.21 -11.13
C ILE A 96 1.99 -1.21 -9.78
N GLY A 97 2.63 -0.10 -9.42
CA GLY A 97 3.22 0.08 -8.09
C GLY A 97 2.49 1.17 -7.34
N ILE A 98 2.28 0.97 -6.04
CA ILE A 98 1.71 1.99 -5.17
C ILE A 98 2.64 3.19 -5.04
N GLU A 99 2.05 4.37 -4.89
CA GLU A 99 2.78 5.59 -4.52
C GLU A 99 2.09 6.26 -3.32
N PRO A 100 2.87 6.90 -2.42
CA PRO A 100 2.28 7.72 -1.35
C PRO A 100 1.35 8.78 -1.91
N ALA A 101 0.19 8.97 -1.27
CA ALA A 101 -0.87 9.89 -1.72
C ALA A 101 -0.55 11.37 -1.44
N LEU A 102 0.68 11.82 -1.73
CA LEU A 102 1.12 13.19 -1.46
C LEU A 102 0.34 14.22 -2.30
N LYS A 103 0.12 13.93 -3.59
CA LYS A 103 -0.62 14.84 -4.47
C LYS A 103 -2.02 15.17 -3.95
N PRO A 104 -2.91 14.22 -3.65
CA PRO A 104 -4.24 14.57 -3.12
C PRO A 104 -4.17 15.26 -1.76
N ALA A 105 -3.22 14.93 -0.88
CA ALA A 105 -3.04 15.61 0.40
C ALA A 105 -2.68 17.09 0.25
N VAL A 106 -1.75 17.43 -0.64
CA VAL A 106 -1.35 18.81 -0.92
C VAL A 106 -2.49 19.60 -1.57
N LEU A 107 -3.23 18.97 -2.51
CA LEU A 107 -4.36 19.62 -3.18
C LEU A 107 -5.56 19.84 -2.25
N HIS A 108 -5.71 19.03 -1.19
CA HIS A 108 -6.77 19.17 -0.18
C HIS A 108 -6.64 20.52 0.54
N LYS A 109 -5.43 20.89 0.96
CA LYS A 109 -5.17 22.17 1.62
C LYS A 109 -3.88 22.80 1.09
N PRO A 110 -3.96 23.63 0.05
CA PRO A 110 -2.80 24.37 -0.48
C PRO A 110 -2.11 25.20 0.62
N HIS A 111 -0.80 25.16 0.65
CA HIS A 111 0.05 25.79 1.67
C HIS A 111 -0.20 25.31 3.11
N GLY A 112 -0.90 24.17 3.26
CA GLY A 112 -1.11 23.49 4.56
C GLY A 112 0.09 22.64 4.98
N ARG A 113 0.03 22.16 6.22
CA ARG A 113 1.01 21.27 6.82
C ARG A 113 0.66 19.82 6.50
N VAL A 114 1.53 19.13 5.77
CA VAL A 114 1.34 17.73 5.36
C VAL A 114 2.37 16.85 6.06
N LEU A 115 1.92 15.89 6.88
CA LEU A 115 2.78 14.91 7.54
C LEU A 115 2.76 13.58 6.77
N VAL A 116 3.90 13.12 6.29
CA VAL A 116 4.04 11.83 5.63
C VAL A 116 4.62 10.81 6.61
N LEU A 117 3.82 9.82 6.96
CA LEU A 117 4.21 8.66 7.75
C LEU A 117 4.65 7.54 6.82
N ALA A 118 5.89 7.06 6.91
CA ALA A 118 6.38 6.00 6.04
C ALA A 118 7.47 5.16 6.71
N THR A 119 7.96 4.13 6.04
CA THR A 119 9.13 3.38 6.51
C THR A 119 10.41 4.18 6.25
N ALA A 120 11.46 3.93 7.04
CA ALA A 120 12.75 4.60 6.88
C ALA A 120 13.30 4.42 5.46
N VAL A 121 13.22 3.21 4.87
CA VAL A 121 13.65 2.95 3.49
C VAL A 121 12.88 3.83 2.50
N THR A 122 11.55 3.92 2.62
CA THR A 122 10.74 4.76 1.72
C THR A 122 11.16 6.22 1.78
N LEU A 123 11.42 6.75 3.00
CA LEU A 123 11.79 8.15 3.19
C LEU A 123 13.19 8.49 2.67
N HIS A 124 14.14 7.55 2.68
CA HIS A 124 15.52 7.78 2.22
C HIS A 124 15.68 7.66 0.70
N GLU A 125 14.67 7.15 0.00
CA GLU A 125 14.78 6.88 -1.42
C GLU A 125 14.63 8.12 -2.30
N GLU A 126 15.47 8.19 -3.35
CA GLU A 126 15.50 9.31 -4.30
C GLU A 126 14.14 9.53 -4.99
N LYS A 127 13.40 8.45 -5.27
CA LYS A 127 12.06 8.53 -5.86
C LYS A 127 11.11 9.32 -4.97
N PHE A 128 11.16 9.10 -3.65
CA PHE A 128 10.33 9.81 -2.68
C PHE A 128 10.76 11.28 -2.55
N HIS A 129 12.07 11.55 -2.51
CA HIS A 129 12.59 12.92 -2.52
C HIS A 129 12.15 13.71 -3.77
N ARG A 130 12.21 13.08 -4.94
CA ARG A 130 11.70 13.69 -6.20
C ARG A 130 10.19 13.94 -6.14
N LEU A 131 9.43 13.07 -5.48
CA LEU A 131 7.99 13.28 -5.28
C LEU A 131 7.73 14.49 -4.38
N MET A 132 8.43 14.61 -3.25
CA MET A 132 8.32 15.76 -2.35
C MET A 132 8.70 17.07 -3.02
N ALA A 133 9.82 17.10 -3.76
CA ALA A 133 10.32 18.30 -4.46
C ALA A 133 9.32 18.89 -5.47
N ARG A 134 8.37 18.09 -5.96
CA ARG A 134 7.29 18.59 -6.85
C ARG A 134 6.29 19.49 -6.13
N TYR A 135 6.21 19.38 -4.80
CA TYR A 135 5.17 20.02 -3.98
C TYR A 135 5.75 20.89 -2.87
N GLU A 136 7.07 21.10 -2.81
CA GLU A 136 7.75 21.89 -1.78
C GLU A 136 7.32 23.35 -1.73
N ASN A 137 6.81 23.89 -2.86
CA ASN A 137 6.28 25.25 -2.93
C ASN A 137 4.74 25.30 -2.68
N ASP A 138 4.09 24.15 -2.63
CA ASP A 138 2.63 24.04 -2.54
C ASP A 138 2.15 23.67 -1.12
N ALA A 139 3.04 23.13 -0.27
CA ALA A 139 2.74 22.76 1.12
C ALA A 139 4.00 22.63 1.98
N ASP A 140 3.84 22.77 3.30
CA ASP A 140 4.88 22.46 4.30
C ASP A 140 4.88 20.94 4.56
N ILE A 141 5.81 20.22 3.94
CA ILE A 141 5.84 18.76 4.01
C ILE A 141 6.83 18.28 5.08
N PHE A 142 6.31 17.56 6.06
CA PHE A 142 7.08 16.89 7.11
C PHE A 142 7.09 15.39 6.88
N THR A 143 8.16 14.72 7.28
CA THR A 143 8.28 13.26 7.16
C THR A 143 8.60 12.64 8.50
N LEU A 144 7.98 11.50 8.80
CA LEU A 144 8.24 10.75 10.03
C LEU A 144 8.37 9.26 9.70
N ALA A 145 9.52 8.69 10.06
CA ALA A 145 9.71 7.24 10.01
C ALA A 145 8.95 6.59 11.16
N CYS A 146 8.10 5.60 10.85
CA CYS A 146 7.22 4.95 11.80
C CYS A 146 7.56 3.46 11.93
N PRO A 147 8.69 3.10 12.60
CA PRO A 147 8.95 1.70 12.94
C PRO A 147 7.87 1.21 13.91
N GLY A 148 7.63 -0.09 14.00
CA GLY A 148 6.72 -0.67 14.98
C GLY A 148 5.26 -0.76 14.56
N ILE A 149 4.72 0.18 13.77
CA ILE A 149 3.32 0.10 13.31
C ILE A 149 3.08 -1.18 12.47
N VAL A 150 4.05 -1.57 11.65
CA VAL A 150 3.99 -2.81 10.86
C VAL A 150 3.81 -4.02 11.76
N GLU A 151 4.61 -4.10 12.82
CA GLU A 151 4.61 -5.20 13.77
C GLU A 151 3.28 -5.29 14.55
N PHE A 152 2.66 -4.16 14.89
CA PHE A 152 1.32 -4.15 15.48
C PHE A 152 0.29 -4.78 14.55
N VAL A 153 0.24 -4.36 13.30
CA VAL A 153 -0.73 -4.86 12.31
C VAL A 153 -0.47 -6.33 11.98
N GLU A 154 0.79 -6.76 11.83
CA GLU A 154 1.16 -8.17 11.60
C GLU A 154 0.75 -9.07 12.79
N ARG A 155 0.62 -8.52 14.00
CA ARG A 155 0.06 -9.21 15.18
C ARG A 155 -1.46 -9.13 15.26
N GLY A 156 -2.13 -8.45 14.32
CA GLY A 156 -3.58 -8.21 14.34
C GLY A 156 -4.01 -7.13 15.34
N ILE A 157 -3.08 -6.29 15.82
CA ILE A 157 -3.37 -5.18 16.73
C ILE A 157 -3.57 -3.91 15.92
N ILE A 158 -4.82 -3.49 15.74
CA ILE A 158 -5.20 -2.29 14.98
C ILE A 158 -5.85 -1.21 15.86
N GLU A 159 -6.11 -1.53 17.12
CA GLU A 159 -6.69 -0.63 18.14
C GLU A 159 -6.26 -1.09 19.55
N GLY A 160 -6.60 -0.31 20.57
CA GLY A 160 -6.32 -0.62 21.97
C GLY A 160 -5.24 0.25 22.58
N GLU A 161 -5.06 0.11 23.92
CA GLU A 161 -4.21 0.99 24.73
C GLU A 161 -2.73 0.90 24.33
N GLU A 162 -2.21 -0.31 24.07
CA GLU A 162 -0.80 -0.54 23.70
C GLU A 162 -0.45 0.25 22.41
N LEU A 163 -1.29 0.15 21.39
CA LEU A 163 -1.10 0.89 20.14
C LEU A 163 -1.25 2.40 20.34
N THR A 164 -2.25 2.82 21.13
CA THR A 164 -2.51 4.24 21.39
C THR A 164 -1.35 4.92 22.10
N GLU A 165 -0.79 4.29 23.14
CA GLU A 165 0.38 4.83 23.85
C GLU A 165 1.63 4.86 22.96
N TYR A 166 1.83 3.82 22.14
CA TYR A 166 2.89 3.82 21.14
C TYR A 166 2.74 4.99 20.15
N LEU A 167 1.54 5.21 19.61
CA LEU A 167 1.27 6.30 18.67
C LEU A 167 1.40 7.68 19.30
N LYS A 168 1.00 7.88 20.57
CA LYS A 168 1.23 9.13 21.31
C LYS A 168 2.71 9.45 21.44
N GLN A 169 3.54 8.45 21.75
CA GLN A 169 4.98 8.61 21.81
C GLN A 169 5.58 8.98 20.45
N LEU A 170 5.15 8.27 19.39
CA LEU A 170 5.63 8.44 18.03
C LEU A 170 5.26 9.82 17.45
N LEU A 171 4.02 10.27 17.69
CA LEU A 171 3.43 11.48 17.12
C LEU A 171 3.51 12.70 18.05
N ARG A 172 4.21 12.61 19.20
CA ARG A 172 4.23 13.62 20.26
C ARG A 172 4.48 15.04 19.76
N ASP A 173 5.36 15.22 18.75
CA ASP A 173 5.74 16.52 18.24
C ASP A 173 4.65 17.15 17.34
N TYR A 174 3.58 16.40 17.06
CA TYR A 174 2.47 16.78 16.20
C TYR A 174 1.13 16.87 16.94
N ILE A 175 1.07 16.51 18.25
CA ILE A 175 -0.18 16.50 19.03
C ILE A 175 -0.66 17.93 19.30
N ASP A 176 0.23 18.80 19.78
CA ASP A 176 -0.12 20.20 20.16
C ASP A 176 -0.29 21.10 18.93
N ASN A 177 0.27 20.73 17.79
CA ASN A 177 0.17 21.46 16.53
C ASN A 177 -0.03 20.47 15.38
N PRO A 178 -1.23 19.88 15.24
CA PRO A 178 -1.49 18.82 14.29
C PRO A 178 -1.35 19.27 12.85
N PRO A 179 -0.98 18.36 11.93
CA PRO A 179 -0.96 18.64 10.51
C PRO A 179 -2.38 18.85 9.96
N ASP A 180 -2.51 19.55 8.84
CA ASP A 180 -3.76 19.66 8.10
C ASP A 180 -4.09 18.38 7.35
N ALA A 181 -3.06 17.65 6.91
CA ALA A 181 -3.21 16.38 6.23
C ALA A 181 -2.11 15.38 6.65
N VAL A 182 -2.47 14.11 6.69
CA VAL A 182 -1.55 12.99 6.94
C VAL A 182 -1.55 12.06 5.74
N VAL A 183 -0.36 11.68 5.27
CA VAL A 183 -0.18 10.69 4.20
C VAL A 183 0.33 9.38 4.80
N LEU A 184 -0.41 8.29 4.63
CA LEU A 184 -0.03 6.96 5.03
C LEU A 184 0.81 6.30 3.94
N GLY A 185 2.13 6.40 4.04
CA GLY A 185 3.10 5.90 3.06
C GLY A 185 3.49 4.43 3.24
N CYS A 186 2.72 3.65 3.98
CA CYS A 186 2.88 2.21 4.17
C CYS A 186 1.51 1.53 4.16
N THR A 187 1.42 0.37 3.54
CA THR A 187 0.18 -0.42 3.39
C THR A 187 -0.43 -0.92 4.69
N HIS A 188 0.36 -1.01 5.75
CA HIS A 188 -0.11 -1.39 7.08
C HIS A 188 -0.86 -0.25 7.78
N TYR A 189 -0.48 1.01 7.53
CA TYR A 189 -0.98 2.15 8.29
C TYR A 189 -2.47 2.47 8.11
N PRO A 190 -3.12 2.18 6.96
CA PRO A 190 -4.57 2.32 6.84
C PRO A 190 -5.38 1.54 7.87
N PHE A 191 -4.86 0.40 8.37
CA PHE A 191 -5.55 -0.39 9.40
C PHE A 191 -5.54 0.27 10.78
N VAL A 192 -4.61 1.18 11.04
CA VAL A 192 -4.52 1.95 12.29
C VAL A 192 -4.90 3.44 12.11
N ARG A 193 -5.55 3.76 10.96
CA ARG A 193 -5.99 5.13 10.61
C ARG A 193 -6.75 5.81 11.74
N LYS A 194 -7.75 5.13 12.32
CA LYS A 194 -8.55 5.66 13.45
C LYS A 194 -7.71 5.98 14.68
N ALA A 195 -6.75 5.12 15.01
CA ALA A 195 -5.88 5.34 16.15
C ALA A 195 -4.95 6.54 15.90
N ILE A 196 -4.40 6.68 14.68
CA ILE A 196 -3.60 7.85 14.28
C ILE A 196 -4.45 9.13 14.35
N ASP A 197 -5.64 9.11 13.75
CA ASP A 197 -6.57 10.25 13.76
C ASP A 197 -6.94 10.68 15.19
N SER A 198 -7.29 9.72 16.04
CA SER A 198 -7.62 9.98 17.46
C SER A 198 -6.46 10.61 18.22
N VAL A 199 -5.23 10.15 18.00
CA VAL A 199 -4.03 10.70 18.67
C VAL A 199 -3.73 12.12 18.20
N LEU A 200 -4.00 12.43 16.93
CA LEU A 200 -3.85 13.78 16.34
C LEU A 200 -5.06 14.69 16.58
N GLY A 201 -6.05 14.24 17.36
CA GLY A 201 -7.22 15.05 17.75
C GLY A 201 -8.33 15.13 16.72
N GLY A 202 -8.33 14.31 15.67
CA GLY A 202 -9.41 14.24 14.67
C GLY A 202 -9.48 15.45 13.73
N HIS A 203 -8.38 16.19 13.56
CA HIS A 203 -8.35 17.42 12.75
C HIS A 203 -7.68 17.26 11.39
N ALA A 204 -6.87 16.21 11.22
CA ALA A 204 -6.13 15.98 9.99
C ALA A 204 -6.93 15.13 9.00
N GLU A 205 -6.96 15.55 7.73
CA GLU A 205 -7.44 14.66 6.67
C GLU A 205 -6.39 13.60 6.36
N ILE A 206 -6.78 12.32 6.33
CA ILE A 206 -5.84 11.22 6.15
C ILE A 206 -5.96 10.63 4.74
N PHE A 207 -4.82 10.49 4.06
CA PHE A 207 -4.71 9.99 2.70
C PHE A 207 -3.82 8.76 2.63
N ASP A 208 -4.17 7.79 1.79
CA ASP A 208 -3.33 6.65 1.44
C ASP A 208 -3.35 6.35 -0.07
N GLY A 209 -2.43 5.48 -0.50
CA GLY A 209 -2.24 5.17 -1.92
C GLY A 209 -3.17 4.11 -2.49
N GLY A 210 -4.02 3.47 -1.67
CA GLY A 210 -4.82 2.29 -2.08
C GLY A 210 -5.79 2.60 -3.21
N ASN A 211 -6.66 3.59 -3.03
CA ASN A 211 -7.67 3.97 -4.03
C ASN A 211 -7.04 4.42 -5.36
N GLY A 212 -5.98 5.22 -5.31
CA GLY A 212 -5.23 5.64 -6.49
C GLY A 212 -4.64 4.46 -7.25
N THR A 213 -4.08 3.49 -6.53
CA THR A 213 -3.52 2.26 -7.10
C THR A 213 -4.60 1.40 -7.75
N ALA A 214 -5.77 1.26 -7.12
CA ALA A 214 -6.89 0.50 -7.67
C ALA A 214 -7.45 1.14 -8.94
N ARG A 215 -7.60 2.46 -8.98
CA ARG A 215 -8.03 3.20 -10.19
C ARG A 215 -7.03 3.06 -11.33
N GLU A 216 -5.74 3.18 -11.05
CA GLU A 216 -4.68 3.00 -12.06
C GLU A 216 -4.68 1.56 -12.58
N THR A 217 -4.87 0.56 -11.72
CA THR A 217 -5.01 -0.84 -12.14
C THR A 217 -6.17 -1.00 -13.13
N GLY A 218 -7.35 -0.48 -12.80
CA GLY A 218 -8.51 -0.53 -13.72
C GLY A 218 -8.28 0.21 -15.03
N HIS A 219 -7.53 1.32 -15.00
CA HIS A 219 -7.15 2.04 -16.20
C HIS A 219 -6.22 1.19 -17.09
N GLN A 220 -5.20 0.58 -16.53
CA GLN A 220 -4.25 -0.27 -17.24
C GLN A 220 -4.92 -1.53 -17.83
N LEU A 221 -5.84 -2.17 -17.10
CA LEU A 221 -6.61 -3.29 -17.63
C LEU A 221 -7.42 -2.91 -18.87
N LYS A 222 -8.04 -1.73 -18.86
CA LYS A 222 -8.78 -1.20 -20.02
C LYS A 222 -7.88 -0.91 -21.21
N LEU A 223 -6.71 -0.30 -20.97
CA LEU A 223 -5.74 0.03 -22.03
C LEU A 223 -5.17 -1.20 -22.73
N HIS A 224 -5.08 -2.34 -22.02
CA HIS A 224 -4.52 -3.58 -22.53
C HIS A 224 -5.58 -4.63 -22.91
N ASP A 225 -6.88 -4.28 -22.92
CA ASP A 225 -7.99 -5.20 -23.20
C ASP A 225 -8.01 -6.44 -22.27
N LEU A 226 -7.64 -6.26 -21.00
CA LEU A 226 -7.50 -7.32 -19.99
C LEU A 226 -8.65 -7.35 -18.96
N CYS A 227 -9.73 -6.62 -19.16
CA CYS A 227 -10.84 -6.60 -18.20
C CYS A 227 -11.55 -7.96 -18.14
N ALA A 228 -11.97 -8.37 -16.94
CA ALA A 228 -12.86 -9.52 -16.77
C ALA A 228 -14.25 -9.27 -17.35
N SER A 229 -15.01 -10.35 -17.57
CA SER A 229 -16.40 -10.25 -17.96
C SER A 229 -17.21 -9.48 -16.91
N PRO A 230 -18.10 -8.55 -17.29
CA PRO A 230 -19.01 -7.89 -16.37
C PRO A 230 -19.96 -8.86 -15.65
N ASP A 231 -20.17 -10.06 -16.19
CA ASP A 231 -21.00 -11.12 -15.61
C ASP A 231 -20.19 -12.04 -14.66
N SER A 232 -18.87 -11.83 -14.53
CA SER A 232 -18.02 -12.57 -13.58
C SER A 232 -18.34 -12.16 -12.14
N SER A 233 -18.34 -13.11 -11.22
CA SER A 233 -18.55 -12.84 -9.79
C SER A 233 -17.28 -12.47 -9.03
N GLY A 234 -16.11 -12.46 -9.70
CA GLY A 234 -14.83 -12.23 -9.06
C GLY A 234 -14.52 -13.20 -7.91
N ASN A 235 -13.27 -13.47 -7.68
CA ASN A 235 -12.83 -14.30 -6.55
C ASN A 235 -11.52 -13.79 -5.99
N VAL A 236 -11.28 -13.98 -4.68
CA VAL A 236 -10.04 -13.63 -3.99
C VAL A 236 -9.40 -14.88 -3.42
N THR A 237 -8.17 -15.18 -3.84
CA THR A 237 -7.33 -16.21 -3.24
C THR A 237 -6.22 -15.54 -2.45
N ILE A 238 -6.12 -15.83 -1.15
CA ILE A 238 -5.07 -15.30 -0.28
C ILE A 238 -4.01 -16.36 -0.05
N LEU A 239 -2.78 -16.02 -0.39
CA LEU A 239 -1.59 -16.79 -0.14
C LEU A 239 -0.63 -16.00 0.75
N ASN A 240 0.20 -16.70 1.53
CA ASN A 240 1.22 -16.06 2.35
C ASN A 240 2.42 -17.00 2.50
N SER A 241 3.63 -16.46 2.51
CA SER A 241 4.85 -17.25 2.78
C SER A 241 4.88 -17.83 4.20
N LYS A 242 4.08 -17.27 5.13
CA LYS A 242 3.73 -17.83 6.45
C LYS A 242 2.24 -18.16 6.47
N PRO A 243 1.83 -19.42 6.28
CA PRO A 243 0.40 -19.79 6.22
C PRO A 243 -0.41 -19.37 7.44
N GLU A 244 0.20 -19.25 8.62
CA GLU A 244 -0.43 -18.77 9.84
C GLU A 244 -0.90 -17.29 9.76
N MET A 245 -0.45 -16.53 8.77
CA MET A 245 -0.87 -15.16 8.53
C MET A 245 -2.13 -15.05 7.65
N ILE A 246 -2.57 -16.14 7.04
CA ILE A 246 -3.77 -16.16 6.19
C ILE A 246 -5.03 -15.76 6.98
N PRO A 247 -5.31 -16.27 8.19
CA PRO A 247 -6.49 -15.87 8.96
C PRO A 247 -6.52 -14.38 9.29
N ILE A 248 -5.36 -13.78 9.59
CA ILE A 248 -5.27 -12.31 9.83
C ILE A 248 -5.57 -11.57 8.53
N SER A 249 -5.00 -12.00 7.41
CA SER A 249 -5.25 -11.38 6.09
C SER A 249 -6.74 -11.45 5.71
N GLU A 250 -7.40 -12.59 5.93
CA GLU A 250 -8.84 -12.76 5.69
C GLU A 250 -9.71 -11.89 6.61
N TRP A 251 -9.30 -11.71 7.85
CA TRP A 251 -9.98 -10.83 8.81
C TRP A 251 -9.82 -9.36 8.38
N LEU A 252 -8.61 -8.92 8.05
CA LEU A 252 -8.33 -7.56 7.58
C LEU A 252 -9.10 -7.24 6.28
N LEU A 253 -9.28 -8.23 5.38
CA LEU A 253 -10.05 -8.06 4.15
C LEU A 253 -11.53 -7.73 4.42
N LYS A 254 -12.09 -8.24 5.50
CA LYS A 254 -13.52 -8.06 5.89
C LYS A 254 -13.81 -6.77 6.64
N LEU A 255 -12.76 -6.04 7.07
CA LEU A 255 -12.97 -4.76 7.75
C LEU A 255 -13.60 -3.72 6.80
N PRO A 256 -14.44 -2.79 7.29
CA PRO A 256 -14.99 -1.73 6.43
C PRO A 256 -13.86 -0.84 5.84
N ILE A 257 -14.06 -0.39 4.60
CA ILE A 257 -13.21 0.66 3.99
C ILE A 257 -13.68 1.99 4.57
N GLU A 258 -12.74 2.77 5.10
CA GLU A 258 -13.00 4.06 5.75
C GLU A 258 -12.36 5.20 5.01
#